data_0e4f99d7b9f4f207f2a60364a664a357
#
_entry.id   0e4f99d7b9f4f207f2a60364a664a357
#
_cell.length_a   1.000
_cell.length_b   1.000
_cell.length_c   1.000
_cell.angle_alpha   90.00
_cell.angle_beta   90.00
_cell.angle_gamma   90.00
#
_symmetry.space_group_name_H-M   'P 1'
#
loop_
_entity.id
_entity.type
_entity.pdbx_description
1 polymer ?
#
loop_
_entity_poly.entity_id
_entity_poly.type
_entity_poly.pdbx_seq_one_letter_code
_entity_poly.pdbx_strand_id
1 'polypeptide(L)'
;MDLILWRHAEAGDDISEEDPDADLDRRLKTKGERQAQRVAEWLNQFLPESTKVLSSPAMRCMQTAEALGRRVKKVAALGPDGTVEGLLAAARWPDSKEPVLVVGHQPTLGMVAAYLMAGEAARHGEPWSIKKGSVWWLRHRPREDRGEVVLVAVRTAEGL
;
A
#
# COMPACT_ATOMS: atom_id res chain seq x y z
N MET A 1 -4.99 14.92 5.06
CA MET A 1 -5.14 13.78 4.13
C MET A 1 -4.63 12.51 4.77
N ASP A 2 -5.38 11.43 4.65
CA ASP A 2 -4.95 10.10 5.09
C ASP A 2 -4.43 9.29 3.91
N LEU A 3 -3.25 8.69 4.08
CA LEU A 3 -2.65 7.77 3.13
C LEU A 3 -2.44 6.43 3.82
N ILE A 4 -3.06 5.40 3.28
CA ILE A 4 -2.98 4.06 3.82
C ILE A 4 -2.14 3.20 2.86
N LEU A 5 -1.02 2.68 3.36
CA LEU A 5 -0.11 1.83 2.60
C LEU A 5 -0.38 0.39 2.99
N TRP A 6 -0.81 -0.42 2.05
CA TRP A 6 -1.13 -1.83 2.28
C TRP A 6 -0.28 -2.71 1.37
N ARG A 7 0.64 -3.46 1.96
CA ARG A 7 1.44 -4.41 1.18
C ARG A 7 0.58 -5.62 0.83
N HIS A 8 0.69 -6.08 -0.44
CA HIS A 8 0.00 -7.30 -0.85
C HIS A 8 0.23 -8.45 0.12
N ALA A 9 -0.78 -9.30 0.27
CA ALA A 9 -0.71 -10.48 1.12
C ALA A 9 0.18 -11.56 0.50
N GLU A 10 0.37 -12.66 1.20
CA GLU A 10 1.31 -13.71 0.81
C GLU A 10 0.92 -14.36 -0.52
N ALA A 11 1.88 -14.35 -1.46
CA ALA A 11 1.69 -14.84 -2.82
C ALA A 11 2.57 -16.06 -3.12
N GLY A 12 2.19 -16.81 -4.14
CA GLY A 12 2.96 -17.95 -4.61
C GLY A 12 4.32 -17.56 -5.19
N ASP A 13 5.27 -18.50 -5.18
CA ASP A 13 6.64 -18.30 -5.64
C ASP A 13 6.89 -18.81 -7.06
N ASP A 14 5.81 -19.21 -7.77
CA ASP A 14 5.90 -19.77 -9.11
C ASP A 14 6.28 -18.70 -10.13
N ILE A 15 7.56 -18.41 -10.21
CA ILE A 15 8.13 -17.50 -11.20
C ILE A 15 8.72 -18.35 -12.33
N SER A 16 8.19 -18.20 -13.55
CA SER A 16 8.85 -18.69 -14.73
C SER A 16 9.92 -17.69 -15.14
N GLU A 17 11.19 -18.08 -15.09
CA GLU A 17 12.30 -17.24 -15.53
C GLU A 17 12.24 -16.92 -17.03
N GLU A 18 11.46 -17.71 -17.77
CA GLU A 18 11.30 -17.56 -19.23
C GLU A 18 10.29 -16.47 -19.61
N ASP A 19 9.39 -16.09 -18.70
CA ASP A 19 8.35 -15.09 -18.95
C ASP A 19 8.56 -13.88 -18.02
N PRO A 20 8.97 -12.71 -18.57
CA PRO A 20 9.13 -11.51 -17.74
C PRO A 20 7.84 -11.01 -17.10
N ASP A 21 6.67 -11.41 -17.63
CA ASP A 21 5.37 -11.03 -17.06
C ASP A 21 4.88 -12.02 -16.00
N ALA A 22 5.56 -13.14 -15.82
CA ALA A 22 5.16 -14.17 -14.86
C ALA A 22 5.09 -13.66 -13.43
N ASP A 23 5.95 -12.71 -13.03
CA ASP A 23 5.90 -12.10 -11.72
C ASP A 23 4.57 -11.38 -11.48
N LEU A 24 4.04 -10.68 -12.48
CA LEU A 24 2.77 -9.96 -12.39
C LEU A 24 1.57 -10.89 -12.27
N ASP A 25 1.71 -12.13 -12.73
CA ASP A 25 0.64 -13.13 -12.72
C ASP A 25 0.61 -13.98 -11.44
N ARG A 26 1.58 -13.81 -10.55
CA ARG A 26 1.59 -14.56 -9.29
C ARG A 26 0.37 -14.24 -8.45
N ARG A 27 -0.33 -15.30 -8.03
CA ARG A 27 -1.56 -15.20 -7.25
C ARG A 27 -1.29 -15.34 -5.75
N LEU A 28 -2.21 -14.86 -4.95
CA LEU A 28 -2.18 -15.10 -3.51
C LEU A 28 -2.28 -16.60 -3.22
N LYS A 29 -1.56 -17.04 -2.20
CA LYS A 29 -1.78 -18.34 -1.56
C LYS A 29 -3.07 -18.27 -0.74
N THR A 30 -3.61 -19.42 -0.37
CA THR A 30 -4.77 -19.50 0.53
C THR A 30 -4.53 -18.73 1.83
N LYS A 31 -3.32 -18.84 2.39
CA LYS A 31 -2.90 -18.06 3.56
C LYS A 31 -2.99 -16.55 3.28
N GLY A 32 -2.54 -16.11 2.10
CA GLY A 32 -2.60 -14.72 1.69
C GLY A 32 -4.02 -14.20 1.54
N GLU A 33 -4.91 -15.02 0.98
CA GLU A 33 -6.33 -14.67 0.87
C GLU A 33 -6.95 -14.42 2.25
N ARG A 34 -6.61 -15.25 3.23
CA ARG A 34 -7.07 -15.09 4.62
C ARG A 34 -6.50 -13.82 5.25
N GLN A 35 -5.21 -13.54 5.03
CA GLN A 35 -4.58 -12.31 5.49
C GLN A 35 -5.29 -11.09 4.95
N ALA A 36 -5.51 -11.06 3.63
CA ALA A 36 -6.19 -9.96 2.96
C ALA A 36 -7.61 -9.76 3.51
N GLN A 37 -8.34 -10.84 3.71
CA GLN A 37 -9.71 -10.78 4.24
C GLN A 37 -9.76 -10.19 5.65
N ARG A 38 -8.87 -10.62 6.54
CA ARG A 38 -8.81 -10.11 7.92
C ARG A 38 -8.49 -8.62 7.98
N VAL A 39 -7.50 -8.21 7.21
CA VAL A 39 -7.10 -6.80 7.16
C VAL A 39 -8.18 -5.96 6.51
N ALA A 40 -8.80 -6.46 5.44
CA ALA A 40 -9.91 -5.77 4.78
C ALA A 40 -11.09 -5.54 5.73
N GLU A 41 -11.43 -6.53 6.53
CA GLU A 41 -12.50 -6.40 7.54
C GLU A 41 -12.17 -5.30 8.56
N TRP A 42 -10.92 -5.26 9.02
CA TRP A 42 -10.47 -4.21 9.92
C TRP A 42 -10.51 -2.83 9.25
N LEU A 43 -9.99 -2.72 8.03
CA LEU A 43 -9.98 -1.46 7.28
C LEU A 43 -11.40 -0.94 7.05
N ASN A 44 -12.32 -1.80 6.67
CA ASN A 44 -13.70 -1.41 6.37
C ASN A 44 -14.47 -0.86 7.58
N GLN A 45 -13.99 -1.12 8.82
CA GLN A 45 -14.58 -0.51 10.01
C GLN A 45 -14.25 0.99 10.11
N PHE A 46 -13.15 1.43 9.51
CA PHE A 46 -12.62 2.78 9.72
C PHE A 46 -12.55 3.63 8.45
N LEU A 47 -12.46 3.00 7.27
CA LEU A 47 -12.34 3.73 6.01
C LEU A 47 -13.69 4.34 5.59
N PRO A 48 -13.74 5.66 5.33
CA PRO A 48 -14.92 6.27 4.72
C PRO A 48 -15.24 5.62 3.36
N GLU A 49 -16.50 5.69 2.95
CA GLU A 49 -16.92 5.21 1.64
C GLU A 49 -16.25 5.96 0.48
N SER A 50 -15.89 7.22 0.72
CA SER A 50 -15.21 8.07 -0.26
C SER A 50 -13.74 7.71 -0.51
N THR A 51 -13.19 6.76 0.25
CA THR A 51 -11.79 6.35 0.12
C THR A 51 -11.48 5.87 -1.30
N LYS A 52 -10.42 6.41 -1.88
CA LYS A 52 -9.90 5.96 -3.18
C LYS A 52 -8.99 4.77 -2.96
N VAL A 53 -9.29 3.65 -3.63
CA VAL A 53 -8.46 2.44 -3.55
C VAL A 53 -7.68 2.29 -4.85
N LEU A 54 -6.36 2.40 -4.75
CA LEU A 54 -5.43 2.28 -5.87
C LEU A 54 -4.60 1.02 -5.67
N SER A 55 -4.33 0.31 -6.75
CA SER A 55 -3.54 -0.93 -6.68
C SER A 55 -2.53 -1.04 -7.81
N SER A 56 -1.38 -1.65 -7.49
CA SER A 56 -0.50 -2.19 -8.51
C SER A 56 -1.29 -3.12 -9.44
N PRO A 57 -0.94 -3.17 -10.74
CA PRO A 57 -1.55 -4.11 -11.66
C PRO A 57 -1.23 -5.58 -11.37
N ALA A 58 -0.22 -5.87 -10.54
CA ALA A 58 0.13 -7.24 -10.19
C ALA A 58 -1.07 -7.97 -9.58
N MET A 59 -1.29 -9.21 -10.01
CA MET A 59 -2.44 -10.01 -9.56
C MET A 59 -2.51 -10.11 -8.04
N ARG A 60 -1.37 -10.32 -7.37
CA ARG A 60 -1.32 -10.41 -5.91
C ARG A 60 -1.80 -9.15 -5.20
N CYS A 61 -1.55 -7.97 -5.79
CA CYS A 61 -2.04 -6.70 -5.25
C CYS A 61 -3.52 -6.52 -5.53
N MET A 62 -3.97 -6.84 -6.73
CA MET A 62 -5.39 -6.75 -7.09
C MET A 62 -6.24 -7.66 -6.21
N GLN A 63 -5.82 -8.91 -6.01
CA GLN A 63 -6.54 -9.85 -5.14
C GLN A 63 -6.59 -9.36 -3.68
N THR A 64 -5.48 -8.76 -3.20
CA THR A 64 -5.46 -8.16 -1.86
C THR A 64 -6.49 -7.03 -1.76
N ALA A 65 -6.47 -6.11 -2.72
CA ALA A 65 -7.38 -4.96 -2.75
C ALA A 65 -8.85 -5.38 -2.89
N GLU A 66 -9.12 -6.38 -3.71
CA GLU A 66 -10.49 -6.89 -3.95
C GLU A 66 -11.16 -7.44 -2.69
N ALA A 67 -10.37 -7.85 -1.69
CA ALA A 67 -10.91 -8.29 -0.41
C ALA A 67 -11.73 -7.21 0.30
N LEU A 68 -11.48 -5.92 -0.01
CA LEU A 68 -12.26 -4.80 0.53
C LEU A 68 -13.72 -4.76 0.06
N GLY A 69 -14.01 -5.39 -1.08
CA GLY A 69 -15.34 -5.29 -1.69
C GLY A 69 -15.65 -3.90 -2.24
N ARG A 70 -14.62 -3.10 -2.52
CA ARG A 70 -14.73 -1.73 -3.02
C ARG A 70 -14.18 -1.64 -4.45
N ARG A 71 -14.54 -0.56 -5.14
CA ARG A 71 -13.99 -0.26 -6.46
C ARG A 71 -12.49 -0.04 -6.36
N VAL A 72 -11.70 -0.73 -7.19
CA VAL A 72 -10.25 -0.65 -7.21
C VAL A 72 -9.78 -0.11 -8.56
N LYS A 73 -8.89 0.88 -8.53
CA LYS A 73 -8.27 1.42 -9.72
C LYS A 73 -6.84 0.88 -9.86
N LYS A 74 -6.56 0.22 -10.99
CA LYS A 74 -5.19 -0.18 -11.34
C LYS A 74 -4.36 1.04 -11.73
N VAL A 75 -3.16 1.15 -11.19
CA VAL A 75 -2.23 2.26 -11.49
C VAL A 75 -0.86 1.68 -11.80
N ALA A 76 -0.40 1.86 -13.03
CA ALA A 76 0.88 1.31 -13.49
C ALA A 76 2.07 1.79 -12.63
N ALA A 77 2.04 3.03 -12.17
CA ALA A 77 3.10 3.61 -11.34
C ALA A 77 3.27 2.91 -9.98
N LEU A 78 2.30 2.10 -9.56
CA LEU A 78 2.35 1.34 -8.30
C LEU A 78 2.91 -0.07 -8.46
N GLY A 79 3.39 -0.41 -9.65
CA GLY A 79 3.98 -1.73 -9.93
C GLY A 79 5.25 -2.01 -9.14
N PRO A 80 5.83 -3.23 -9.28
CA PRO A 80 7.01 -3.63 -8.51
C PRO A 80 8.22 -2.71 -8.65
N ASP A 81 8.33 -2.02 -9.80
CA ASP A 81 9.42 -1.08 -10.09
C ASP A 81 9.05 0.38 -9.81
N GLY A 82 8.00 0.60 -9.05
CA GLY A 82 7.50 1.92 -8.72
C GLY A 82 8.48 2.75 -7.88
N THR A 83 8.25 4.07 -7.86
CA THR A 83 9.06 5.03 -7.12
C THR A 83 8.24 5.73 -6.04
N VAL A 84 8.93 6.35 -5.08
CA VAL A 84 8.29 7.18 -4.05
C VAL A 84 7.49 8.30 -4.70
N GLU A 85 8.10 9.00 -5.67
CA GLU A 85 7.46 10.11 -6.38
C GLU A 85 6.23 9.65 -7.14
N GLY A 86 6.32 8.53 -7.83
CA GLY A 86 5.22 7.98 -8.61
C GLY A 86 4.03 7.60 -7.74
N LEU A 87 4.29 7.00 -6.58
CA LEU A 87 3.23 6.65 -5.63
C LEU A 87 2.57 7.90 -5.06
N LEU A 88 3.35 8.87 -4.59
CA LEU A 88 2.82 10.10 -3.99
C LEU A 88 2.02 10.91 -5.00
N ALA A 89 2.48 10.97 -6.26
CA ALA A 89 1.74 11.63 -7.34
C ALA A 89 0.41 10.93 -7.62
N ALA A 90 0.41 9.59 -7.72
CA ALA A 90 -0.80 8.80 -7.95
C ALA A 90 -1.83 8.99 -6.82
N ALA A 91 -1.35 9.06 -5.57
CA ALA A 91 -2.19 9.29 -4.40
C ALA A 91 -2.62 10.75 -4.22
N ARG A 92 -2.06 11.67 -5.01
CA ARG A 92 -2.27 13.11 -4.86
C ARG A 92 -1.92 13.61 -3.46
N TRP A 93 -0.85 13.05 -2.90
CA TRP A 93 -0.33 13.46 -1.61
C TRP A 93 0.34 14.83 -1.67
N PRO A 94 0.11 15.75 -0.72
CA PRO A 94 -0.76 15.61 0.48
C PRO A 94 -2.13 16.26 0.31
N ASP A 95 -2.60 16.47 -0.92
CA ASP A 95 -3.71 17.36 -1.25
C ASP A 95 -5.04 16.68 -1.55
N SER A 96 -5.08 15.35 -1.64
CA SER A 96 -6.34 14.65 -1.88
C SER A 96 -7.36 14.95 -0.78
N LYS A 97 -8.59 15.24 -1.18
CA LYS A 97 -9.69 15.51 -0.26
C LYS A 97 -10.20 14.24 0.42
N GLU A 98 -10.11 13.10 -0.29
CA GLU A 98 -10.51 11.81 0.24
C GLU A 98 -9.27 11.04 0.75
N PRO A 99 -9.45 10.12 1.69
CA PRO A 99 -8.41 9.17 2.02
C PRO A 99 -8.03 8.36 0.78
N VAL A 100 -6.76 8.01 0.67
CA VAL A 100 -6.25 7.16 -0.42
C VAL A 100 -5.59 5.94 0.19
N LEU A 101 -6.02 4.76 -0.26
CA LEU A 101 -5.42 3.49 0.08
C LEU A 101 -4.67 2.97 -1.12
N VAL A 102 -3.40 2.64 -0.93
CA VAL A 102 -2.51 2.10 -1.96
C VAL A 102 -2.14 0.68 -1.62
N VAL A 103 -2.45 -0.25 -2.51
CA VAL A 103 -1.97 -1.64 -2.39
C VAL A 103 -0.78 -1.83 -3.33
N GLY A 104 0.35 -2.20 -2.76
CA GLY A 104 1.60 -2.25 -3.53
C GLY A 104 2.65 -3.17 -2.93
N HIS A 105 3.90 -2.81 -3.22
CA HIS A 105 5.07 -3.65 -3.03
C HIS A 105 6.13 -3.04 -2.13
N GLN A 106 6.93 -3.90 -1.50
CA GLN A 106 8.25 -3.52 -1.01
C GLN A 106 9.25 -3.58 -2.18
N PRO A 107 10.27 -2.73 -2.21
CA PRO A 107 10.66 -1.76 -1.17
C PRO A 107 9.92 -0.42 -1.25
N THR A 108 9.13 -0.16 -2.29
CA THR A 108 8.49 1.15 -2.52
C THR A 108 7.69 1.64 -1.32
N LEU A 109 6.81 0.81 -0.77
CA LEU A 109 5.98 1.21 0.37
C LEU A 109 6.82 1.59 1.59
N GLY A 110 7.86 0.80 1.88
CA GLY A 110 8.75 1.08 3.00
C GLY A 110 9.58 2.34 2.80
N MET A 111 9.94 2.66 1.56
CA MET A 111 10.62 3.91 1.21
C MET A 111 9.70 5.11 1.36
N VAL A 112 8.44 4.98 0.96
CA VAL A 112 7.43 6.03 1.15
C VAL A 112 7.23 6.29 2.64
N ALA A 113 7.05 5.24 3.45
CA ALA A 113 6.88 5.39 4.89
C ALA A 113 8.08 6.09 5.53
N ALA A 114 9.30 5.68 5.19
CA ALA A 114 10.52 6.30 5.70
C ALA A 114 10.62 7.77 5.31
N TYR A 115 10.35 8.09 4.06
CA TYR A 115 10.38 9.47 3.56
C TYR A 115 9.35 10.35 4.28
N LEU A 116 8.11 9.89 4.40
CA LEU A 116 7.03 10.67 5.01
C LEU A 116 7.24 10.88 6.51
N MET A 117 7.76 9.88 7.21
CA MET A 117 7.94 9.93 8.65
C MET A 117 9.26 10.56 9.09
N ALA A 118 10.34 10.32 8.35
CA ALA A 118 11.69 10.73 8.74
C ALA A 118 12.32 11.81 7.84
N GLY A 119 11.63 12.20 6.77
CA GLY A 119 12.04 13.31 5.91
C GLY A 119 13.01 12.93 4.80
N GLU A 120 13.52 13.96 4.11
CA GLU A 120 14.37 13.81 2.92
C GLU A 120 15.63 12.97 3.16
N ALA A 121 16.22 13.07 4.35
CA ALA A 121 17.42 12.30 4.68
C ALA A 121 17.19 10.79 4.63
N ALA A 122 15.97 10.32 4.86
CA ALA A 122 15.63 8.91 4.84
C ALA A 122 15.29 8.39 3.43
N ARG A 123 15.15 9.27 2.45
CA ARG A 123 14.70 8.94 1.10
C ARG A 123 15.58 7.93 0.36
N HIS A 124 16.88 8.01 0.58
CA HIS A 124 17.88 7.16 -0.07
C HIS A 124 18.50 6.13 0.88
N GLY A 125 17.95 6.01 2.09
CA GLY A 125 18.37 5.01 3.06
C GLY A 125 17.67 3.67 2.86
N GLU A 126 17.79 2.81 3.85
CA GLU A 126 17.10 1.52 3.85
C GLU A 126 15.59 1.72 3.93
N PRO A 127 14.80 0.96 3.13
CA PRO A 127 13.35 0.99 3.26
C PRO A 127 12.91 0.46 4.62
N TRP A 128 11.89 1.07 5.19
CA TRP A 128 11.26 0.51 6.39
C TRP A 128 10.54 -0.79 6.02
N SER A 129 10.57 -1.75 6.93
CA SER A 129 10.01 -3.06 6.69
C SER A 129 8.50 -3.07 6.91
N ILE A 130 7.76 -3.28 5.84
CA ILE A 130 6.31 -3.51 5.88
C ILE A 130 6.08 -4.96 5.52
N LYS A 131 5.55 -5.75 6.46
CA LYS A 131 5.31 -7.17 6.24
C LYS A 131 4.19 -7.40 5.23
N LYS A 132 4.24 -8.53 4.53
CA LYS A 132 3.17 -8.94 3.61
C LYS A 132 1.81 -8.90 4.32
N GLY A 133 0.83 -8.32 3.68
CA GLY A 133 -0.52 -8.15 4.22
C GLY A 133 -0.68 -7.05 5.25
N SER A 134 0.38 -6.38 5.66
CA SER A 134 0.35 -5.34 6.69
C SER A 134 -0.01 -3.96 6.14
N VAL A 135 -0.57 -3.16 7.02
CA VAL A 135 -1.05 -1.80 6.74
C VAL A 135 -0.31 -0.79 7.59
N TRP A 136 0.10 0.31 6.96
CA TRP A 136 0.60 1.51 7.62
C TRP A 136 -0.31 2.68 7.25
N TRP A 137 -0.94 3.28 8.23
CA TRP A 137 -1.89 4.39 8.06
C TRP A 137 -1.23 5.68 8.50
N LEU A 138 -1.00 6.58 7.55
CA LEU A 138 -0.33 7.87 7.76
C LEU A 138 -1.32 9.01 7.54
N ARG A 139 -1.13 10.10 8.27
CA ARG A 139 -1.99 11.30 8.15
C ARG A 139 -1.15 12.54 8.03
N HIS A 140 -1.41 13.32 6.98
CA HIS A 140 -0.87 14.65 6.84
C HIS A 140 -1.78 15.65 7.53
N ARG A 141 -1.22 16.44 8.43
CA ARG A 141 -1.90 17.56 9.08
C ARG A 141 -1.23 18.86 8.67
N PRO A 142 -1.96 19.81 8.04
CA PRO A 142 -1.39 21.11 7.75
C PRO A 142 -1.12 21.88 9.04
N ARG A 143 0.03 22.56 9.08
CA ARG A 143 0.43 23.49 10.15
C ARG A 143 0.74 24.84 9.49
N GLU A 144 0.78 25.94 10.26
CA GLU A 144 0.98 27.30 9.76
C GLU A 144 2.19 27.45 8.82
N ASP A 145 3.31 26.83 9.16
CA ASP A 145 4.56 26.94 8.39
C ASP A 145 4.96 25.69 7.61
N ARG A 146 4.34 24.56 7.91
CA ARG A 146 4.70 23.25 7.30
C ARG A 146 3.64 22.20 7.59
N GLY A 147 3.69 21.10 6.82
CA GLY A 147 2.90 19.92 7.10
C GLY A 147 3.56 19.05 8.16
N GLU A 148 2.75 18.34 8.93
CA GLU A 148 3.16 17.31 9.87
C GLU A 148 2.58 15.97 9.43
N VAL A 149 3.38 14.91 9.49
CA VAL A 149 2.92 13.55 9.20
C VAL A 149 2.85 12.76 10.50
N VAL A 150 1.70 12.16 10.75
CA VAL A 150 1.43 11.37 11.96
C VAL A 150 1.15 9.92 11.55
N LEU A 151 1.71 8.98 12.30
CA LEU A 151 1.38 7.57 12.15
C LEU A 151 0.10 7.29 12.94
N VAL A 152 -0.97 6.94 12.23
CA VAL A 152 -2.28 6.67 12.84
C VAL A 152 -2.37 5.23 13.35
N ALA A 153 -1.93 4.27 12.55
CA ALA A 153 -1.97 2.87 12.91
C ALA A 153 -1.00 2.03 12.08
N VAL A 154 -0.53 0.96 12.67
CA VAL A 154 0.14 -0.14 11.97
C VAL A 154 -0.59 -1.41 12.38
N ARG A 155 -1.00 -2.22 11.39
CA ARG A 155 -1.67 -3.49 11.64
C ARG A 155 -1.06 -4.59 10.78
N THR A 156 -0.88 -5.74 11.40
CA THR A 156 -0.51 -6.97 10.70
C THR A 156 -1.71 -7.92 10.70
N ALA A 157 -1.76 -8.82 9.73
CA ALA A 157 -2.84 -9.80 9.66
C ALA A 157 -2.86 -10.74 10.88
N GLU A 158 -1.70 -10.97 11.46
CA GLU A 158 -1.52 -11.88 12.60
C GLU A 158 -2.20 -11.41 13.90
N GLY A 159 -2.43 -10.12 14.03
CA GLY A 159 -3.07 -9.54 15.21
C GLY A 159 -4.59 -9.39 15.11
N LEU A 160 -5.17 -9.88 14.01
CA LEU A 160 -6.60 -9.67 13.70
C LEU A 160 -7.42 -11.00 13.65
#